data_4a824194de722b48bc79e68da7ef40b9
#
_entry.id   4a824194de722b48bc79e68da7ef40b9
#
_cell.length_a   1.000
_cell.length_b   1.000
_cell.length_c   1.000
_cell.angle_alpha   90.00
_cell.angle_beta   90.00
_cell.angle_gamma   90.00
#
_symmetry.space_group_name_H-M   'P 1'
#
loop_
_entity.id
_entity.type
_entity.pdbx_description
1 polymer ?
#
loop_
_entity_poly.entity_id
_entity_poly.type
_entity_poly.pdbx_seq_one_letter_code
_entity_poly.pdbx_strand_id
1 'polypeptide(L)' 'MTNGIIAAVLSFLIPGLGQAYAGDIKKGVIFFAIALVLGVILGLLGTGNIIAIIFTIISLAYHIYAAYDAYKMIE' A
#
# COMPACT_ATOMS: atom_id res chain seq x y z
N MET A 1 -0.81 -2.05 -22.10
CA MET A 1 -2.01 -2.76 -21.67
C MET A 1 -1.94 -3.01 -20.17
N THR A 2 -3.00 -2.69 -19.45
CA THR A 2 -3.04 -2.86 -18.01
C THR A 2 -3.33 -4.31 -17.63
N ASN A 3 -2.78 -4.75 -16.51
CA ASN A 3 -2.93 -6.10 -16.03
C ASN A 3 -3.17 -6.05 -14.52
N GLY A 4 -4.28 -6.67 -14.07
CA GLY A 4 -4.66 -6.65 -12.67
C GLY A 4 -3.62 -7.26 -11.74
N ILE A 5 -2.93 -8.30 -12.18
CA ILE A 5 -1.89 -8.94 -11.38
C ILE A 5 -0.69 -8.01 -11.23
N ILE A 6 -0.28 -7.33 -12.30
CA ILE A 6 0.81 -6.35 -12.22
C ILE A 6 0.42 -5.20 -11.29
N ALA A 7 -0.81 -4.70 -11.41
CA ALA A 7 -1.30 -3.64 -10.53
C ALA A 7 -1.29 -4.08 -9.07
N ALA A 8 -1.71 -5.31 -8.79
CA ALA A 8 -1.70 -5.84 -7.44
C ALA A 8 -0.28 -5.96 -6.87
N VAL A 9 0.65 -6.47 -7.65
CA VAL A 9 2.04 -6.58 -7.23
C VAL A 9 2.64 -5.21 -6.95
N LEU A 10 2.41 -4.25 -7.84
CA LEU A 10 2.91 -2.89 -7.66
C LEU A 10 2.38 -2.26 -6.38
N SER A 11 1.08 -2.42 -6.11
CA SER A 11 0.47 -1.84 -4.90
C SER A 11 0.82 -2.60 -3.64
N PHE A 12 1.17 -3.88 -3.75
CA PHE A 12 1.66 -4.61 -2.59
C PHE A 12 3.04 -4.10 -2.17
N LEU A 13 3.91 -3.82 -3.14
CA LEU A 13 5.25 -3.32 -2.88
C LEU A 13 5.22 -1.85 -2.45
N ILE A 14 4.50 -1.03 -3.19
CA ILE A 14 4.36 0.40 -2.92
C ILE A 14 2.89 0.75 -3.08
N PRO A 15 2.14 0.90 -1.97
CA PRO A 15 0.72 1.25 -2.05
C PRO A 15 0.53 2.54 -2.86
N GLY A 16 -0.43 2.51 -3.74
CA GLY A 16 -0.69 3.62 -4.65
C GLY A 16 -0.07 3.47 -6.02
N LEU A 17 1.03 2.72 -6.15
CA LEU A 17 1.68 2.55 -7.45
C LEU A 17 0.79 1.75 -8.40
N GLY A 18 0.12 0.72 -7.91
CA GLY A 18 -0.81 -0.07 -8.72
C GLY A 18 -2.04 0.72 -9.11
N GLN A 19 -2.56 1.55 -8.22
CA GLN A 19 -3.70 2.41 -8.51
C GLN A 19 -3.36 3.40 -9.62
N ALA A 20 -2.17 4.01 -9.55
CA ALA A 20 -1.71 4.91 -10.61
C ALA A 20 -1.53 4.16 -11.94
N TYR A 21 -0.96 2.95 -11.87
CA TYR A 21 -0.79 2.09 -13.04
C TYR A 21 -2.15 1.74 -13.67
N ALA A 22 -3.17 1.54 -12.83
CA ALA A 22 -4.52 1.22 -13.30
C ALA A 22 -5.26 2.43 -13.88
N GLY A 23 -4.69 3.62 -13.82
CA GLY A 23 -5.24 4.81 -14.44
C GLY A 23 -5.78 5.86 -13.48
N ASP A 24 -5.75 5.61 -12.17
CA ASP A 24 -6.24 6.58 -11.18
C ASP A 24 -5.07 7.14 -10.39
N ILE A 25 -4.43 8.15 -10.95
CA ILE A 25 -3.25 8.76 -10.33
C ILE A 25 -3.60 9.44 -9.01
N LYS A 26 -4.77 10.07 -8.93
CA LYS A 26 -5.19 10.74 -7.70
C LYS A 26 -5.34 9.74 -6.56
N LYS A 27 -5.98 8.61 -6.80
CA LYS A 27 -6.14 7.53 -5.83
C LYS A 27 -4.78 6.96 -5.45
N GLY A 28 -3.90 6.79 -6.45
CA GLY A 28 -2.55 6.31 -6.21
C GLY A 28 -1.75 7.22 -5.29
N VAL A 29 -1.86 8.53 -5.49
CA VAL A 29 -1.17 9.52 -4.63
C VAL A 29 -1.70 9.44 -3.20
N ILE A 30 -3.02 9.31 -3.03
CA ILE A 30 -3.62 9.22 -1.70
C ILE A 30 -3.13 7.95 -0.99
N PHE A 31 -3.13 6.81 -1.67
CA PHE A 31 -2.66 5.56 -1.08
C PHE A 31 -1.18 5.64 -0.71
N PHE A 32 -0.38 6.24 -1.58
CA PHE A 32 1.06 6.41 -1.32
C PHE A 32 1.30 7.32 -0.12
N ALA A 33 0.56 8.42 -0.02
CA ALA A 33 0.69 9.35 1.10
C ALA A 33 0.39 8.66 2.44
N ILE A 34 -0.67 7.85 2.48
CA ILE A 34 -1.02 7.09 3.68
C ILE A 34 0.09 6.09 4.02
N ALA A 35 0.63 5.40 3.02
CA ALA A 35 1.71 4.45 3.22
C ALA A 35 2.97 5.15 3.77
N LEU A 36 3.25 6.34 3.28
CA LEU A 36 4.40 7.12 3.74
C LEU A 36 4.24 7.51 5.21
N VAL A 37 3.05 7.96 5.60
CA VAL A 37 2.76 8.28 7.00
C VAL A 37 2.93 7.06 7.88
N LEU A 38 2.38 5.91 7.47
CA LEU A 38 2.53 4.66 8.22
C LEU A 38 4.00 4.26 8.38
N GLY A 39 4.78 4.40 7.31
CA GLY A 39 6.21 4.09 7.34
C GLY A 39 6.99 5.00 8.28
N VAL A 40 6.68 6.29 8.29
CA VAL A 40 7.32 7.24 9.19
C VAL A 40 6.99 6.91 10.64
N ILE A 41 5.72 6.65 10.93
CA ILE A 41 5.30 6.29 12.29
C ILE A 41 6.02 5.03 12.76
N LEU A 42 6.08 4.01 11.91
CA LEU A 42 6.74 2.76 12.25
C LEU A 42 8.24 2.97 12.50
N GLY A 43 8.89 3.81 11.69
CA GLY A 43 10.29 4.15 11.87
C GLY A 43 10.56 4.88 13.19
N LEU A 44 9.64 5.77 13.60
CA LEU A 44 9.78 6.51 14.84
C LEU A 44 9.55 5.64 16.08
N LEU A 45 8.68 4.62 15.95
CA LEU A 45 8.43 3.69 17.06
C LEU A 45 9.60 2.74 17.30
N GLY A 46 10.46 2.55 16.30
CA GLY A 46 11.56 1.60 16.39
C GLY A 46 11.10 0.17 16.23
N THR A 47 11.97 -0.77 16.59
CA THR A 47 11.67 -2.20 16.48
C THR A 47 11.71 -2.86 17.84
N GLY A 48 11.03 -4.02 17.97
CA GLY A 48 11.13 -4.84 19.15
C GLY A 48 10.16 -4.51 20.27
N ASN A 49 9.25 -3.54 20.08
CA ASN A 49 8.21 -3.29 21.06
C ASN A 49 6.84 -3.70 20.49
N ILE A 50 5.87 -3.89 21.39
CA ILE A 50 4.57 -4.41 21.03
C ILE A 50 3.80 -3.45 20.11
N ILE A 51 3.98 -2.15 20.30
CA ILE A 51 3.33 -1.13 19.47
C ILE A 51 3.84 -1.22 18.04
N ALA A 52 5.16 -1.39 17.85
CA ALA A 52 5.74 -1.57 16.52
C ALA A 52 5.22 -2.83 15.85
N ILE A 53 5.04 -3.92 16.60
CA ILE A 53 4.48 -5.16 16.06
C ILE A 53 3.05 -4.93 15.57
N ILE A 54 2.23 -4.25 16.36
CA ILE A 54 0.85 -3.94 15.98
C ILE A 54 0.81 -3.09 14.72
N PHE A 55 1.64 -2.05 14.64
CA PHE A 55 1.71 -1.19 13.46
C PHE A 55 2.20 -1.96 12.23
N THR A 56 3.12 -2.89 12.40
CA THR A 56 3.60 -3.73 11.30
C THR A 56 2.46 -4.59 10.74
N ILE A 57 1.64 -5.17 11.60
CA ILE A 57 0.49 -5.97 11.18
C ILE A 57 -0.52 -5.10 10.43
N ILE A 58 -0.80 -3.91 10.95
CA ILE A 58 -1.71 -2.97 10.29
C ILE A 58 -1.17 -2.56 8.93
N SER A 59 0.13 -2.28 8.84
CA SER A 59 0.77 -1.89 7.59
C SER A 59 0.71 -3.02 6.56
N LEU A 60 0.93 -4.25 6.98
CA LEU A 60 0.83 -5.40 6.09
C LEU A 60 -0.60 -5.57 5.56
N ALA A 61 -1.58 -5.44 6.45
CA ALA A 61 -2.99 -5.49 6.05
C ALA A 61 -3.32 -4.38 5.04
N TYR A 62 -2.76 -3.19 5.24
CA TYR A 62 -2.95 -2.09 4.31
C TYR A 62 -2.35 -2.38 2.94
N HIS A 63 -1.14 -2.98 2.89
CA HIS A 63 -0.51 -3.35 1.62
C HIS A 63 -1.36 -4.39 0.88
N ILE A 64 -1.90 -5.36 1.61
CA ILE A 64 -2.78 -6.38 1.01
C ILE A 64 -4.05 -5.72 0.47
N TYR A 65 -4.64 -4.82 1.24
CA TYR A 65 -5.84 -4.10 0.80
C TYR A 65 -5.55 -3.27 -0.45
N ALA A 66 -4.42 -2.56 -0.49
CA ALA A 66 -4.04 -1.77 -1.64
C ALA A 66 -3.84 -2.64 -2.88
N ALA A 67 -3.23 -3.82 -2.71
CA ALA A 67 -3.05 -4.77 -3.80
C ALA A 67 -4.39 -5.26 -4.34
N TYR A 68 -5.31 -5.60 -3.45
CA TYR A 68 -6.64 -6.06 -3.82
C TYR A 68 -7.42 -4.96 -4.56
N ASP A 69 -7.36 -3.74 -4.03
CA ASP A 69 -8.05 -2.61 -4.66
C ASP A 69 -7.51 -2.33 -6.07
N ALA A 70 -6.18 -2.34 -6.22
CA ALA A 70 -5.56 -2.13 -7.53
C ALA A 70 -5.94 -3.24 -8.52
N TYR A 71 -5.98 -4.48 -8.04
CA TYR A 71 -6.40 -5.61 -8.87
C TYR A 71 -7.84 -5.40 -9.37
N LYS A 72 -8.73 -5.02 -8.48
CA LYS A 72 -10.15 -4.83 -8.81
C LYS A 72 -10.39 -3.64 -9.74
N MET A 73 -9.52 -2.65 -9.74
CA MET A 73 -9.66 -1.51 -10.63
C MET A 73 -9.51 -1.93 -12.10
N ILE A 74 -8.78 -3.00 -12.37
CA ILE A 74 -8.53 -3.49 -13.72
C ILE A 74 -9.41 -4.69 -14.04
N GLU A 75 -9.54 -5.62 -13.13
CA GLU A 75 -10.33 -6.84 -13.29
C GLU A 75 -11.74 -6.64 -12.81
#